data_41e0bb1513dd90e985d8f211b759475c
#
_entry.id   41e0bb1513dd90e985d8f211b759475c
#
_cell.length_a   1.000
_cell.length_b   1.000
_cell.length_c   1.000
_cell.angle_alpha   90.00
_cell.angle_beta   90.00
_cell.angle_gamma   90.00
#
_symmetry.space_group_name_H-M   'P 1'
#
loop_
_entity.id
_entity.type
_entity.pdbx_description
1 polymer ?
#
loop_
_entity_poly.entity_id
_entity_poly.type
_entity_poly.pdbx_seq_one_letter_code
_entity_poly.pdbx_strand_id
1 'polypeptide(L)'
;MLVDAHCHLGDGAFDPDREVALERARAAGVGHVVVIGESLAGSEKAVGLARSRAGLSATAGVHPHEASSWSGEVEARVRELLAAPEVVAVGETGLDYHYDHSPRDVQRSVFEAQLRLAAELGKPVIVHARDADADMAAMLGALGPRPPVVVLHSFSSGDAVWEAGRAINAYFSFSGMITFKNWNQMARLTDCPSDRLLVETDAPYLAPVPHRGKRNEPAFVRDVAERAAALCNEPFDTLAGRTTGNARRCFGPRLDSTL
;
A
#
# COMPACT_ATOMS: atom_id res chain seq x y z
N MET A 1 1.05 -8.42 17.29
CA MET A 1 1.35 -7.07 16.71
C MET A 1 0.90 -7.10 15.26
N LEU A 2 0.32 -6.01 14.76
CA LEU A 2 -0.09 -5.83 13.37
C LEU A 2 0.74 -4.74 12.71
N VAL A 3 0.86 -4.81 11.38
CA VAL A 3 1.35 -3.73 10.52
C VAL A 3 0.21 -3.30 9.62
N ASP A 4 -0.08 -1.99 9.60
CA ASP A 4 -0.92 -1.40 8.55
C ASP A 4 -0.02 -1.08 7.35
N ALA A 5 -0.13 -1.88 6.29
CA ALA A 5 0.78 -1.83 5.15
C ALA A 5 0.51 -0.63 4.19
N HIS A 6 -0.62 0.08 4.37
CA HIS A 6 -1.00 1.21 3.52
C HIS A 6 -2.02 2.12 4.22
N CYS A 7 -1.59 3.34 4.56
CA CYS A 7 -2.45 4.34 5.21
C CYS A 7 -2.05 5.76 4.77
N HIS A 8 -3.02 6.54 4.29
CA HIS A 8 -2.84 7.96 3.98
C HIS A 8 -2.92 8.83 5.25
N LEU A 9 -2.10 8.50 6.25
CA LEU A 9 -2.08 9.21 7.54
C LEU A 9 -1.71 10.69 7.38
N GLY A 10 -1.09 11.07 6.27
CA GLY A 10 -0.83 12.46 5.87
C GLY A 10 -2.06 13.23 5.40
N ASP A 11 -3.19 12.57 5.10
CA ASP A 11 -4.41 13.22 4.64
C ASP A 11 -4.94 14.25 5.66
N GLY A 12 -5.54 15.34 5.15
CA GLY A 12 -6.14 16.41 5.96
C GLY A 12 -7.26 15.93 6.87
N ALA A 13 -7.90 14.82 6.56
CA ALA A 13 -8.92 14.20 7.42
C ALA A 13 -8.36 13.79 8.80
N PHE A 14 -7.04 13.61 8.92
CA PHE A 14 -6.38 13.30 10.20
C PHE A 14 -5.81 14.54 10.92
N ASP A 15 -5.77 15.71 10.30
CA ASP A 15 -5.17 16.89 10.93
C ASP A 15 -5.75 17.21 12.32
N PRO A 16 -7.08 17.04 12.58
CA PRO A 16 -7.65 17.35 13.87
C PRO A 16 -7.25 16.40 15.01
N ASP A 17 -6.93 15.11 14.70
CA ASP A 17 -6.78 14.07 15.73
C ASP A 17 -5.76 12.98 15.38
N ARG A 18 -4.76 13.27 14.53
CA ARG A 18 -3.77 12.27 14.05
C ARG A 18 -3.09 11.52 15.20
N GLU A 19 -2.68 12.22 16.24
CA GLU A 19 -2.03 11.62 17.40
C GLU A 19 -2.97 10.66 18.14
N VAL A 20 -4.23 11.08 18.33
CA VAL A 20 -5.25 10.24 18.98
C VAL A 20 -5.58 9.01 18.13
N ALA A 21 -5.58 9.14 16.80
CA ALA A 21 -5.75 7.99 15.89
C ALA A 21 -4.60 6.99 16.01
N LEU A 22 -3.36 7.45 16.17
CA LEU A 22 -2.20 6.59 16.41
C LEU A 22 -2.24 5.93 17.80
N GLU A 23 -2.71 6.64 18.84
CA GLU A 23 -2.93 6.04 20.17
C GLU A 23 -3.97 4.91 20.12
N ARG A 24 -5.07 5.12 19.38
CA ARG A 24 -6.08 4.07 19.14
C ARG A 24 -5.50 2.89 18.37
N ALA A 25 -4.64 3.15 17.36
CA ALA A 25 -3.95 2.10 16.60
C ALA A 25 -3.07 1.25 17.52
N ARG A 26 -2.25 1.90 18.37
CA ARG A 26 -1.44 1.21 19.36
C ARG A 26 -2.28 0.36 20.32
N ALA A 27 -3.36 0.91 20.83
CA ALA A 27 -4.30 0.19 21.73
C ALA A 27 -4.97 -1.01 21.04
N ALA A 28 -5.17 -0.95 19.71
CA ALA A 28 -5.68 -2.06 18.90
C ALA A 28 -4.61 -3.12 18.54
N GLY A 29 -3.35 -2.93 18.96
CA GLY A 29 -2.24 -3.85 18.70
C GLY A 29 -1.53 -3.61 17.37
N VAL A 30 -1.74 -2.45 16.74
CA VAL A 30 -0.97 -2.01 15.56
C VAL A 30 0.38 -1.50 16.04
N GLY A 31 1.45 -2.11 15.60
CA GLY A 31 2.80 -1.72 15.98
C GLY A 31 3.49 -0.84 14.95
N HIS A 32 3.05 -0.87 13.70
CA HIS A 32 3.66 -0.08 12.64
C HIS A 32 2.64 0.33 11.57
N VAL A 33 2.82 1.53 11.00
CA VAL A 33 2.01 2.06 9.91
C VAL A 33 2.91 2.55 8.78
N VAL A 34 2.65 2.10 7.56
CA VAL A 34 3.28 2.61 6.34
C VAL A 34 2.46 3.80 5.84
N VAL A 35 3.02 4.99 5.97
CA VAL A 35 2.39 6.26 5.57
C VAL A 35 2.65 6.53 4.10
N ILE A 36 1.59 6.69 3.34
CA ILE A 36 1.65 6.77 1.89
C ILE A 36 1.88 8.19 1.40
N GLY A 37 2.84 8.32 0.47
CA GLY A 37 3.02 9.49 -0.39
C GLY A 37 2.34 9.25 -1.74
N GLU A 38 1.50 10.19 -2.18
CA GLU A 38 0.68 10.09 -3.40
C GLU A 38 0.97 11.22 -4.41
N SER A 39 1.73 12.21 -3.96
CA SER A 39 2.21 13.35 -4.72
C SER A 39 3.53 13.81 -4.12
N LEU A 40 4.23 14.76 -4.74
CA LEU A 40 5.46 15.29 -4.14
C LEU A 40 5.19 15.87 -2.74
N ALA A 41 4.16 16.70 -2.60
CA ALA A 41 3.80 17.29 -1.31
C ALA A 41 3.34 16.24 -0.28
N GLY A 42 2.55 15.25 -0.73
CA GLY A 42 2.13 14.10 0.10
C GLY A 42 3.31 13.26 0.57
N SER A 43 4.30 13.03 -0.32
CA SER A 43 5.52 12.31 0.00
C SER A 43 6.38 13.06 1.03
N GLU A 44 6.55 14.37 0.90
CA GLU A 44 7.26 15.20 1.88
C GLU A 44 6.57 15.17 3.26
N LYS A 45 5.23 15.23 3.28
CA LYS A 45 4.43 15.14 4.51
C LYS A 45 4.58 13.74 5.15
N ALA A 46 4.48 12.67 4.37
CA ALA A 46 4.67 11.30 4.85
C ALA A 46 6.05 11.08 5.47
N VAL A 47 7.10 11.54 4.80
CA VAL A 47 8.49 11.49 5.31
C VAL A 47 8.63 12.30 6.61
N GLY A 48 8.04 13.50 6.68
CA GLY A 48 8.03 14.32 7.89
C GLY A 48 7.39 13.60 9.08
N LEU A 49 6.25 12.94 8.87
CA LEU A 49 5.57 12.13 9.88
C LEU A 49 6.44 10.95 10.34
N ALA A 50 7.02 10.21 9.40
CA ALA A 50 7.86 9.04 9.71
C ALA A 50 9.17 9.39 10.43
N ARG A 51 9.70 10.62 10.24
CA ARG A 51 10.85 11.16 10.98
C ARG A 51 10.51 11.53 12.42
N SER A 52 9.31 12.05 12.62
CA SER A 52 8.90 12.57 13.92
C SER A 52 8.49 11.49 14.92
N ARG A 53 8.29 10.23 14.47
CA ARG A 53 7.71 9.18 15.30
C ARG A 53 8.22 7.79 14.95
N ALA A 54 8.61 7.03 15.98
CA ALA A 54 8.83 5.59 15.86
C ALA A 54 7.52 4.88 15.46
N GLY A 55 7.62 3.69 14.85
CA GLY A 55 6.45 2.93 14.39
C GLY A 55 5.81 3.48 13.11
N LEU A 56 6.41 4.50 12.48
CA LEU A 56 6.03 4.97 11.17
C LEU A 56 7.16 4.79 10.17
N SER A 57 6.79 4.41 8.96
CA SER A 57 7.62 4.52 7.76
C SER A 57 6.85 5.25 6.67
N ALA A 58 7.54 5.70 5.64
CA ALA A 58 6.92 6.46 4.56
C ALA A 58 7.16 5.79 3.21
N THR A 59 6.34 6.17 2.25
CA THR A 59 6.61 5.97 0.82
C THR A 59 6.80 7.32 0.13
N ALA A 60 7.40 7.33 -1.04
CA ALA A 60 7.50 8.50 -1.88
C ALA A 60 7.24 8.14 -3.34
N GLY A 61 6.30 8.85 -3.96
CA GLY A 61 5.90 8.60 -5.34
C GLY A 61 4.80 9.54 -5.81
N VAL A 62 4.28 9.25 -6.99
CA VAL A 62 3.19 10.00 -7.64
C VAL A 62 2.12 9.04 -8.10
N HIS A 63 0.93 9.18 -7.49
CA HIS A 63 -0.28 8.43 -7.79
C HIS A 63 -0.76 8.69 -9.22
N PRO A 64 -1.45 7.76 -9.89
CA PRO A 64 -1.98 7.96 -11.24
C PRO A 64 -2.87 9.20 -11.39
N HIS A 65 -3.58 9.63 -10.34
CA HIS A 65 -4.36 10.88 -10.38
C HIS A 65 -3.48 12.11 -10.61
N GLU A 66 -2.27 12.10 -10.05
CA GLU A 66 -1.30 13.21 -10.09
C GLU A 66 -0.23 13.02 -11.17
N ALA A 67 -0.36 12.01 -12.04
CA ALA A 67 0.66 11.65 -13.04
C ALA A 67 1.03 12.84 -13.96
N SER A 68 0.08 13.73 -14.25
CA SER A 68 0.33 14.95 -15.05
C SER A 68 1.30 15.94 -14.38
N SER A 69 1.55 15.82 -13.08
CA SER A 69 2.53 16.64 -12.35
C SER A 69 3.97 16.13 -12.48
N TRP A 70 4.17 14.91 -13.01
CA TRP A 70 5.49 14.31 -13.12
C TRP A 70 6.38 15.11 -14.06
N SER A 71 7.56 15.45 -13.60
CA SER A 71 8.60 16.16 -14.34
C SER A 71 9.97 15.70 -13.88
N GLY A 72 11.03 16.12 -14.58
CA GLY A 72 12.40 15.83 -14.16
C GLY A 72 12.73 16.40 -12.77
N GLU A 73 12.14 17.52 -12.38
CA GLU A 73 12.31 18.09 -11.04
C GLU A 73 11.59 17.26 -9.98
N VAL A 74 10.35 16.82 -10.27
CA VAL A 74 9.59 15.95 -9.37
C VAL A 74 10.30 14.61 -9.20
N GLU A 75 10.78 14.00 -10.28
CA GLU A 75 11.56 12.75 -10.21
C GLU A 75 12.80 12.91 -9.35
N ALA A 76 13.59 13.98 -9.56
CA ALA A 76 14.79 14.25 -8.78
C ALA A 76 14.45 14.39 -7.28
N ARG A 77 13.37 15.10 -6.96
CA ARG A 77 12.95 15.29 -5.57
C ARG A 77 12.42 14.02 -4.93
N VAL A 78 11.63 13.21 -5.66
CA VAL A 78 11.19 11.89 -5.20
C VAL A 78 12.39 10.98 -4.94
N ARG A 79 13.39 10.99 -5.81
CA ARG A 79 14.66 10.25 -5.64
C ARG A 79 15.40 10.67 -4.36
N GLU A 80 15.45 11.96 -4.06
CA GLU A 80 16.03 12.47 -2.81
C GLU A 80 15.27 11.95 -1.57
N LEU A 81 13.94 11.99 -1.60
CA LEU A 81 13.11 11.47 -0.52
C LEU A 81 13.32 9.97 -0.31
N LEU A 82 13.44 9.21 -1.41
CA LEU A 82 13.69 7.77 -1.36
C LEU A 82 15.05 7.39 -0.75
N ALA A 83 16.01 8.32 -0.68
CA ALA A 83 17.27 8.10 0.01
C ALA A 83 17.14 8.17 1.55
N ALA A 84 16.05 8.72 2.07
CA ALA A 84 15.84 8.82 3.51
C ALA A 84 15.57 7.43 4.12
N PRO A 85 16.13 7.12 5.31
CA PRO A 85 15.99 5.80 5.95
C PRO A 85 14.55 5.49 6.39
N GLU A 86 13.70 6.50 6.52
CA GLU A 86 12.28 6.35 6.83
C GLU A 86 11.47 5.88 5.63
N VAL A 87 11.97 6.06 4.39
CA VAL A 87 11.24 5.73 3.16
C VAL A 87 11.54 4.29 2.75
N VAL A 88 10.52 3.45 2.83
CA VAL A 88 10.63 2.00 2.65
C VAL A 88 10.19 1.52 1.27
N ALA A 89 9.50 2.33 0.48
CA ALA A 89 9.03 1.95 -0.85
C ALA A 89 8.84 3.17 -1.76
N VAL A 90 8.86 2.93 -3.08
CA VAL A 90 8.36 3.86 -4.10
C VAL A 90 6.84 3.76 -4.13
N GLY A 91 6.16 4.87 -4.26
CA GLY A 91 4.71 4.89 -4.38
C GLY A 91 4.02 5.78 -3.34
N GLU A 92 2.74 5.89 -3.49
CA GLU A 92 1.85 5.09 -4.34
C GLU A 92 1.95 5.50 -5.81
N THR A 93 1.92 4.53 -6.73
CA THR A 93 1.96 4.73 -8.18
C THR A 93 1.11 3.66 -8.87
N GLY A 94 0.90 3.75 -10.17
CA GLY A 94 0.14 2.73 -10.90
C GLY A 94 -0.83 3.32 -11.93
N LEU A 95 -2.01 2.70 -12.08
CA LEU A 95 -3.02 3.06 -13.07
C LEU A 95 -4.42 3.14 -12.47
N ASP A 96 -5.15 4.22 -12.78
CA ASP A 96 -6.56 4.41 -12.43
C ASP A 96 -7.33 4.89 -13.67
N TYR A 97 -8.05 3.97 -14.29
CA TYR A 97 -8.89 4.24 -15.46
C TYR A 97 -10.36 4.43 -15.08
N HIS A 98 -10.67 4.40 -13.78
CA HIS A 98 -11.99 4.71 -13.27
C HIS A 98 -12.24 6.23 -13.22
N TYR A 99 -11.28 6.96 -12.62
CA TYR A 99 -11.38 8.41 -12.49
C TYR A 99 -10.75 9.17 -13.65
N ASP A 100 -9.69 8.63 -14.27
CA ASP A 100 -8.99 9.25 -15.41
C ASP A 100 -8.55 10.70 -15.16
N HIS A 101 -8.12 11.04 -13.92
CA HIS A 101 -7.71 12.42 -13.58
C HIS A 101 -6.46 12.88 -14.35
N SER A 102 -5.59 11.96 -14.73
CA SER A 102 -4.51 12.21 -15.70
C SER A 102 -4.72 11.32 -16.94
N PRO A 103 -4.26 11.73 -18.13
CA PRO A 103 -4.36 10.92 -19.34
C PRO A 103 -3.70 9.53 -19.15
N ARG A 104 -4.31 8.48 -19.69
CA ARG A 104 -3.86 7.09 -19.50
C ARG A 104 -2.45 6.82 -20.01
N ASP A 105 -2.04 7.43 -21.10
CA ASP A 105 -0.68 7.36 -21.62
C ASP A 105 0.35 8.02 -20.69
N VAL A 106 -0.03 9.14 -20.07
CA VAL A 106 0.78 9.79 -19.04
C VAL A 106 0.87 8.91 -17.79
N GLN A 107 -0.25 8.33 -17.32
CA GLN A 107 -0.24 7.39 -16.19
C GLN A 107 0.73 6.23 -16.46
N ARG A 108 0.68 5.58 -17.65
CA ARG A 108 1.59 4.48 -18.00
C ARG A 108 3.06 4.91 -18.01
N SER A 109 3.35 6.06 -18.62
CA SER A 109 4.72 6.59 -18.68
C SER A 109 5.30 6.88 -17.29
N VAL A 110 4.50 7.48 -16.41
CA VAL A 110 4.90 7.81 -15.04
C VAL A 110 5.04 6.55 -14.18
N PHE A 111 4.13 5.59 -14.34
CA PHE A 111 4.24 4.31 -13.66
C PHE A 111 5.51 3.56 -14.08
N GLU A 112 5.82 3.51 -15.38
CA GLU A 112 7.06 2.91 -15.88
C GLU A 112 8.31 3.61 -15.31
N ALA A 113 8.31 4.95 -15.24
CA ALA A 113 9.42 5.70 -14.66
C ALA A 113 9.64 5.34 -13.18
N GLN A 114 8.56 5.20 -12.40
CA GLN A 114 8.64 4.85 -10.99
C GLN A 114 9.00 3.38 -10.78
N LEU A 115 8.58 2.45 -11.65
CA LEU A 115 9.06 1.06 -11.64
C LEU A 115 10.58 0.98 -11.87
N ARG A 116 11.11 1.75 -12.84
CA ARG A 116 12.56 1.84 -13.06
C ARG A 116 13.29 2.40 -11.85
N LEU A 117 12.76 3.49 -11.27
CA LEU A 117 13.32 4.09 -10.07
C LEU A 117 13.39 3.10 -8.89
N ALA A 118 12.31 2.33 -8.68
CA ALA A 118 12.28 1.29 -7.66
C ALA A 118 13.34 0.20 -7.89
N ALA A 119 13.48 -0.28 -9.13
CA ALA A 119 14.48 -1.28 -9.50
C ALA A 119 15.91 -0.75 -9.32
N GLU A 120 16.20 0.49 -9.73
CA GLU A 120 17.50 1.14 -9.57
C GLU A 120 17.90 1.27 -8.10
N LEU A 121 16.96 1.62 -7.23
CA LEU A 121 17.20 1.86 -5.81
C LEU A 121 17.06 0.59 -4.95
N GLY A 122 16.64 -0.52 -5.54
CA GLY A 122 16.39 -1.78 -4.82
C GLY A 122 15.26 -1.65 -3.80
N LYS A 123 14.29 -0.77 -4.04
CA LYS A 123 13.15 -0.54 -3.15
C LYS A 123 11.90 -1.26 -3.66
N PRO A 124 11.00 -1.69 -2.76
CA PRO A 124 9.66 -2.11 -3.15
C PRO A 124 8.89 -0.98 -3.85
N VAL A 125 7.87 -1.36 -4.63
CA VAL A 125 6.92 -0.42 -5.22
C VAL A 125 5.50 -0.77 -4.79
N ILE A 126 4.74 0.22 -4.30
CA ILE A 126 3.32 0.08 -3.95
C ILE A 126 2.48 0.54 -5.15
N VAL A 127 1.66 -0.38 -5.65
CA VAL A 127 0.95 -0.24 -6.91
C VAL A 127 -0.55 -0.17 -6.71
N HIS A 128 -1.13 0.93 -7.20
CA HIS A 128 -2.56 1.14 -7.39
C HIS A 128 -3.02 0.57 -8.73
N ALA A 129 -4.11 -0.18 -8.74
CA ALA A 129 -4.72 -0.70 -9.97
C ALA A 129 -6.24 -0.60 -9.90
N ARG A 130 -6.86 0.22 -10.75
CA ARG A 130 -8.31 0.35 -10.82
C ARG A 130 -8.80 0.49 -12.24
N ASP A 131 -9.66 -0.45 -12.67
CA ASP A 131 -10.24 -0.52 -14.01
C ASP A 131 -9.18 -0.48 -15.15
N ALA A 132 -7.95 -0.94 -14.89
CA ALA A 132 -6.77 -0.86 -15.77
C ALA A 132 -6.12 -2.23 -16.01
N ASP A 133 -6.84 -3.33 -15.82
CA ASP A 133 -6.30 -4.69 -15.74
C ASP A 133 -5.42 -5.09 -16.92
N ALA A 134 -5.81 -4.75 -18.15
CA ALA A 134 -5.05 -5.15 -19.34
C ALA A 134 -3.66 -4.49 -19.39
N ASP A 135 -3.59 -3.17 -19.19
CA ASP A 135 -2.33 -2.43 -19.18
C ASP A 135 -1.50 -2.78 -17.96
N MET A 136 -2.13 -2.91 -16.79
CA MET A 136 -1.45 -3.32 -15.55
C MET A 136 -0.79 -4.69 -15.72
N ALA A 137 -1.53 -5.70 -16.19
CA ALA A 137 -0.98 -7.03 -16.42
C ALA A 137 0.16 -7.03 -17.45
N ALA A 138 0.01 -6.26 -18.54
CA ALA A 138 1.05 -6.12 -19.56
C ALA A 138 2.31 -5.47 -19.00
N MET A 139 2.19 -4.39 -18.21
CA MET A 139 3.32 -3.69 -17.61
C MET A 139 4.04 -4.54 -16.57
N LEU A 140 3.30 -5.27 -15.73
CA LEU A 140 3.88 -6.22 -14.77
C LEU A 140 4.60 -7.37 -15.49
N GLY A 141 4.01 -7.92 -16.56
CA GLY A 141 4.61 -8.98 -17.37
C GLY A 141 5.85 -8.55 -18.16
N ALA A 142 6.00 -7.25 -18.42
CA ALA A 142 7.16 -6.67 -19.11
C ALA A 142 8.34 -6.36 -18.16
N LEU A 143 8.18 -6.54 -16.85
CA LEU A 143 9.26 -6.36 -15.89
C LEU A 143 10.40 -7.33 -16.21
N GLY A 144 11.62 -6.81 -16.27
CA GLY A 144 12.81 -7.57 -16.60
C GLY A 144 13.17 -8.66 -15.59
N PRO A 145 14.30 -9.33 -15.75
CA PRO A 145 14.68 -10.48 -14.93
C PRO A 145 14.99 -10.15 -13.45
N ARG A 146 15.08 -8.88 -13.12
CA ARG A 146 15.26 -8.37 -11.75
C ARG A 146 14.23 -7.29 -11.45
N PRO A 147 12.94 -7.66 -11.34
CA PRO A 147 11.90 -6.68 -11.03
C PRO A 147 12.09 -6.14 -9.60
N PRO A 148 11.61 -4.92 -9.33
CA PRO A 148 11.44 -4.49 -7.96
C PRO A 148 10.45 -5.42 -7.24
N VAL A 149 10.48 -5.45 -5.92
CA VAL A 149 9.42 -6.09 -5.15
C VAL A 149 8.12 -5.27 -5.33
N VAL A 150 7.08 -5.91 -5.85
CA VAL A 150 5.79 -5.26 -6.13
C VAL A 150 4.80 -5.57 -5.01
N VAL A 151 4.09 -4.55 -4.54
CA VAL A 151 2.93 -4.67 -3.65
C VAL A 151 1.70 -4.18 -4.41
N LEU A 152 0.79 -5.08 -4.74
CA LEU A 152 -0.53 -4.73 -5.29
C LEU A 152 -1.44 -4.40 -4.11
N HIS A 153 -1.60 -3.11 -3.80
CA HIS A 153 -2.35 -2.66 -2.64
C HIS A 153 -3.86 -2.74 -2.91
N SER A 154 -4.65 -2.87 -1.84
CA SER A 154 -6.11 -2.92 -1.86
C SER A 154 -6.66 -3.80 -3.00
N PHE A 155 -6.08 -5.00 -3.14
CA PHE A 155 -6.23 -5.86 -4.32
C PHE A 155 -7.70 -6.13 -4.65
N SER A 156 -8.11 -5.68 -5.83
CA SER A 156 -9.47 -5.84 -6.35
C SER A 156 -9.53 -6.10 -7.86
N SER A 157 -8.37 -6.24 -8.50
CA SER A 157 -8.23 -6.51 -9.93
C SER A 157 -8.64 -7.94 -10.31
N GLY A 158 -8.83 -8.16 -11.62
CA GLY A 158 -9.23 -9.45 -12.18
C GLY A 158 -8.06 -10.44 -12.37
N ASP A 159 -8.37 -11.52 -13.09
CA ASP A 159 -7.48 -12.67 -13.29
C ASP A 159 -6.15 -12.30 -13.93
N ALA A 160 -6.17 -11.39 -14.91
CA ALA A 160 -4.95 -11.02 -15.63
C ALA A 160 -3.89 -10.38 -14.70
N VAL A 161 -4.30 -9.48 -13.82
CA VAL A 161 -3.39 -8.83 -12.86
C VAL A 161 -2.97 -9.81 -11.76
N TRP A 162 -3.90 -10.68 -11.33
CA TRP A 162 -3.61 -11.72 -10.35
C TRP A 162 -2.48 -12.65 -10.84
N GLU A 163 -2.62 -13.20 -12.05
CA GLU A 163 -1.63 -14.12 -12.61
C GLU A 163 -0.29 -13.41 -12.91
N ALA A 164 -0.34 -12.18 -13.44
CA ALA A 164 0.87 -11.38 -13.64
C ALA A 164 1.60 -11.10 -12.31
N GLY A 165 0.86 -10.72 -11.26
CA GLY A 165 1.42 -10.50 -9.93
C GLY A 165 2.02 -11.77 -9.33
N ARG A 166 1.37 -12.92 -9.47
CA ARG A 166 1.90 -14.22 -9.02
C ARG A 166 3.20 -14.59 -9.75
N ALA A 167 3.25 -14.37 -11.05
CA ALA A 167 4.42 -14.69 -11.88
C ALA A 167 5.68 -13.95 -11.44
N ILE A 168 5.54 -12.73 -10.90
CA ILE A 168 6.65 -11.91 -10.39
C ILE A 168 6.82 -11.98 -8.87
N ASN A 169 6.11 -12.87 -8.18
CA ASN A 169 6.13 -12.99 -6.71
C ASN A 169 5.68 -11.71 -5.98
N ALA A 170 4.73 -10.97 -6.51
CA ALA A 170 4.19 -9.77 -5.89
C ALA A 170 3.53 -10.08 -4.53
N TYR A 171 3.55 -9.10 -3.64
CA TYR A 171 2.68 -9.08 -2.46
C TYR A 171 1.29 -8.61 -2.85
N PHE A 172 0.28 -9.20 -2.21
CA PHE A 172 -1.12 -8.83 -2.36
C PHE A 172 -1.61 -8.31 -1.02
N SER A 173 -2.03 -7.05 -0.97
CA SER A 173 -2.52 -6.41 0.24
C SER A 173 -4.04 -6.26 0.18
N PHE A 174 -4.71 -6.57 1.27
CA PHE A 174 -6.16 -6.55 1.36
C PHE A 174 -6.62 -5.55 2.40
N SER A 175 -7.54 -4.67 1.98
CA SER A 175 -8.08 -3.57 2.77
C SER A 175 -9.46 -3.90 3.38
N GLY A 176 -10.11 -2.90 3.98
CA GLY A 176 -11.46 -3.01 4.53
C GLY A 176 -12.52 -3.55 3.57
N MET A 177 -12.25 -3.55 2.26
CA MET A 177 -13.17 -4.09 1.24
C MET A 177 -13.53 -5.55 1.46
N ILE A 178 -12.64 -6.38 2.04
CA ILE A 178 -12.93 -7.81 2.30
C ILE A 178 -14.07 -8.01 3.31
N THR A 179 -14.48 -6.96 4.01
CA THR A 179 -15.62 -6.98 4.93
C THR A 179 -16.94 -6.58 4.28
N PHE A 180 -16.90 -6.08 3.02
CA PHE A 180 -18.09 -5.54 2.37
C PHE A 180 -18.99 -6.66 1.85
N LYS A 181 -20.31 -6.45 1.95
CA LYS A 181 -21.32 -7.45 1.56
C LYS A 181 -21.20 -7.89 0.09
N ASN A 182 -20.79 -6.99 -0.79
CA ASN A 182 -20.67 -7.22 -2.24
C ASN A 182 -19.26 -7.62 -2.67
N TRP A 183 -18.31 -7.80 -1.74
CA TRP A 183 -16.99 -8.27 -2.08
C TRP A 183 -17.05 -9.77 -2.45
N ASN A 184 -16.55 -10.12 -3.62
CA ASN A 184 -16.70 -11.44 -4.23
C ASN A 184 -15.38 -12.13 -4.59
N GLN A 185 -14.23 -11.58 -4.12
CA GLN A 185 -12.90 -12.10 -4.46
C GLN A 185 -12.28 -12.96 -3.34
N MET A 186 -13.09 -13.70 -2.60
CA MET A 186 -12.62 -14.53 -1.47
C MET A 186 -11.50 -15.50 -1.91
N ALA A 187 -11.62 -16.11 -3.09
CA ALA A 187 -10.60 -17.01 -3.62
C ALA A 187 -9.23 -16.34 -3.76
N ARG A 188 -9.17 -15.03 -4.11
CA ARG A 188 -7.89 -14.32 -4.20
C ARG A 188 -7.18 -14.18 -2.85
N LEU A 189 -7.95 -13.97 -1.79
CA LEU A 189 -7.41 -13.94 -0.43
C LEU A 189 -6.95 -15.33 0.03
N THR A 190 -7.78 -16.35 -0.16
CA THR A 190 -7.48 -17.73 0.32
C THR A 190 -6.39 -18.42 -0.48
N ASP A 191 -6.27 -18.11 -1.78
CA ASP A 191 -5.26 -18.68 -2.68
C ASP A 191 -3.98 -17.84 -2.73
N CYS A 192 -3.95 -16.69 -2.01
CA CYS A 192 -2.74 -15.88 -1.91
C CYS A 192 -1.61 -16.67 -1.28
N PRO A 193 -0.40 -16.70 -1.88
CA PRO A 193 0.74 -17.35 -1.24
C PRO A 193 0.93 -16.82 0.18
N SER A 194 1.08 -17.73 1.12
CA SER A 194 1.07 -17.41 2.56
C SER A 194 2.14 -16.39 2.97
N ASP A 195 3.24 -16.33 2.22
CA ASP A 195 4.36 -15.42 2.43
C ASP A 195 4.26 -14.13 1.60
N ARG A 196 3.13 -13.90 0.89
CA ARG A 196 2.84 -12.72 0.04
C ARG A 196 1.58 -11.97 0.44
N LEU A 197 0.89 -12.41 1.47
CA LEU A 197 -0.31 -11.76 1.99
C LEU A 197 0.04 -10.59 2.91
N LEU A 198 -0.54 -9.42 2.65
CA LEU A 198 -0.52 -8.25 3.53
C LEU A 198 -1.95 -7.83 3.89
N VAL A 199 -2.07 -7.04 4.96
CA VAL A 199 -3.31 -6.36 5.35
C VAL A 199 -3.04 -4.88 5.54
N GLU A 200 -4.05 -4.07 5.26
CA GLU A 200 -3.96 -2.61 5.30
C GLU A 200 -5.31 -1.97 5.59
N THR A 201 -5.31 -0.69 5.92
CA THR A 201 -6.56 0.06 6.05
C THR A 201 -6.97 0.80 4.79
N ASP A 202 -6.03 1.37 4.06
CA ASP A 202 -6.26 2.41 3.06
C ASP A 202 -6.97 3.64 3.66
N ALA A 203 -6.73 3.89 4.96
CA ALA A 203 -7.38 5.00 5.67
C ALA A 203 -6.91 6.36 5.13
N PRO A 204 -7.81 7.36 5.00
CA PRO A 204 -9.16 7.48 5.60
C PRO A 204 -10.28 6.79 4.83
N TYR A 205 -9.98 6.08 3.74
CA TYR A 205 -10.95 5.42 2.86
C TYR A 205 -11.30 4.01 3.35
N LEU A 206 -12.26 3.36 2.70
CA LEU A 206 -12.57 1.93 2.80
C LEU A 206 -12.79 1.38 4.22
N ALA A 207 -13.35 2.19 5.15
CA ALA A 207 -13.61 1.75 6.52
C ALA A 207 -14.30 0.36 6.54
N PRO A 208 -13.74 -0.64 7.27
CA PRO A 208 -14.31 -1.98 7.35
C PRO A 208 -15.65 -1.99 8.11
N VAL A 209 -16.40 -3.08 8.01
CA VAL A 209 -17.50 -3.36 8.95
C VAL A 209 -16.87 -3.68 10.31
N PRO A 210 -17.39 -3.11 11.44
CA PRO A 210 -18.65 -2.37 11.57
C PRO A 210 -18.55 -0.85 11.37
N HIS A 211 -17.46 -0.33 10.91
CA HIS A 211 -17.18 1.13 10.85
C HIS A 211 -17.62 1.81 9.55
N ARG A 212 -18.37 1.12 8.68
CA ARG A 212 -18.87 1.69 7.40
C ARG A 212 -19.54 3.05 7.59
N GLY A 213 -19.23 3.99 6.67
CA GLY A 213 -19.79 5.35 6.72
C GLY A 213 -19.07 6.32 7.67
N LYS A 214 -18.03 5.85 8.38
CA LYS A 214 -17.14 6.70 9.18
C LYS A 214 -15.79 6.85 8.47
N ARG A 215 -14.98 7.83 8.89
CA ARG A 215 -13.58 7.91 8.51
C ARG A 215 -12.89 6.63 8.97
N ASN A 216 -12.14 6.00 8.06
CA ASN A 216 -11.25 4.89 8.42
C ASN A 216 -10.03 5.40 9.19
N GLU A 217 -9.36 4.53 9.95
CA GLU A 217 -8.15 4.85 10.70
C GLU A 217 -7.27 3.61 10.87
N PRO A 218 -5.95 3.77 11.15
CA PRO A 218 -5.01 2.65 11.28
C PRO A 218 -5.43 1.58 12.29
N ALA A 219 -6.18 1.94 13.34
CA ALA A 219 -6.70 0.99 14.33
C ALA A 219 -7.56 -0.12 13.68
N PHE A 220 -8.26 0.20 12.59
CA PHE A 220 -9.21 -0.71 11.95
C PHE A 220 -8.53 -1.77 11.04
N VAL A 221 -7.20 -1.74 10.88
CA VAL A 221 -6.49 -2.87 10.28
C VAL A 221 -6.69 -4.16 11.08
N ARG A 222 -7.02 -4.04 12.38
CA ARG A 222 -7.40 -5.18 13.21
C ARG A 222 -8.65 -5.88 12.69
N ASP A 223 -9.71 -5.13 12.37
CA ASP A 223 -10.95 -5.68 11.81
C ASP A 223 -10.69 -6.37 10.45
N VAL A 224 -9.81 -5.77 9.63
CA VAL A 224 -9.38 -6.37 8.36
C VAL A 224 -8.66 -7.70 8.62
N ALA A 225 -7.71 -7.74 9.55
CA ALA A 225 -6.96 -8.94 9.88
C ALA A 225 -7.85 -10.03 10.52
N GLU A 226 -8.80 -9.67 11.40
CA GLU A 226 -9.77 -10.60 11.96
C GLU A 226 -10.67 -11.20 10.87
N ARG A 227 -11.11 -10.38 9.92
CA ARG A 227 -11.89 -10.85 8.78
C ARG A 227 -11.08 -11.76 7.86
N ALA A 228 -9.83 -11.39 7.55
CA ALA A 228 -8.93 -12.22 6.74
C ALA A 228 -8.67 -13.59 7.41
N ALA A 229 -8.41 -13.60 8.72
CA ALA A 229 -8.23 -14.84 9.49
C ALA A 229 -9.45 -15.77 9.40
N ALA A 230 -10.66 -15.19 9.57
CA ALA A 230 -11.91 -15.94 9.47
C ALA A 230 -12.11 -16.53 8.05
N LEU A 231 -11.77 -15.76 6.99
CA LEU A 231 -11.88 -16.24 5.60
C LEU A 231 -10.84 -17.33 5.28
N CYS A 232 -9.64 -17.21 5.82
CA CYS A 232 -8.57 -18.22 5.68
C CYS A 232 -8.75 -19.43 6.62
N ASN A 233 -9.78 -19.43 7.47
CA ASN A 233 -10.02 -20.48 8.47
C ASN A 233 -8.79 -20.72 9.38
N GLU A 234 -8.15 -19.64 9.84
CA GLU A 234 -7.00 -19.72 10.76
C GLU A 234 -7.18 -18.78 11.97
N PRO A 235 -6.47 -19.03 13.10
CA PRO A 235 -6.49 -18.12 14.24
C PRO A 235 -5.97 -16.72 13.89
N PHE A 236 -6.58 -15.69 14.49
CA PHE A 236 -6.16 -14.29 14.32
C PHE A 236 -4.65 -14.10 14.57
N ASP A 237 -4.12 -14.63 15.67
CA ASP A 237 -2.70 -14.46 16.02
C ASP A 237 -1.76 -15.08 14.98
N THR A 238 -2.18 -16.18 14.34
CA THR A 238 -1.43 -16.81 13.26
C THR A 238 -1.38 -15.89 12.02
N LEU A 239 -2.53 -15.38 11.58
CA LEU A 239 -2.58 -14.45 10.46
C LEU A 239 -1.82 -13.16 10.77
N ALA A 240 -2.05 -12.55 11.94
CA ALA A 240 -1.38 -11.32 12.35
C ALA A 240 0.16 -11.48 12.41
N GLY A 241 0.65 -12.58 12.94
CA GLY A 241 2.08 -12.91 12.95
C GLY A 241 2.65 -13.07 11.54
N ARG A 242 1.92 -13.79 10.68
CA ARG A 242 2.30 -14.06 9.29
C ARG A 242 2.35 -12.77 8.45
N THR A 243 1.29 -11.96 8.46
CA THR A 243 1.22 -10.72 7.70
C THR A 243 2.23 -9.69 8.19
N THR A 244 2.48 -9.59 9.49
CA THR A 244 3.56 -8.77 10.05
C THR A 244 4.94 -9.24 9.59
N GLY A 245 5.20 -10.54 9.61
CA GLY A 245 6.44 -11.12 9.07
C GLY A 245 6.62 -10.85 7.57
N ASN A 246 5.53 -10.90 6.81
CA ASN A 246 5.51 -10.57 5.38
C ASN A 246 5.83 -9.10 5.15
N ALA A 247 5.20 -8.18 5.89
CA ALA A 247 5.47 -6.75 5.80
C ALA A 247 6.94 -6.43 6.11
N ARG A 248 7.52 -7.04 7.14
CA ARG A 248 8.95 -6.89 7.46
C ARG A 248 9.87 -7.38 6.34
N ARG A 249 9.55 -8.51 5.71
CA ARG A 249 10.32 -9.01 4.55
C ARG A 249 10.17 -8.09 3.33
N CYS A 250 9.00 -7.51 3.14
CA CYS A 250 8.72 -6.59 2.03
C CYS A 250 9.45 -5.25 2.22
N PHE A 251 9.24 -4.61 3.36
CA PHE A 251 9.64 -3.22 3.60
C PHE A 251 10.93 -3.05 4.41
N GLY A 252 11.48 -4.15 4.91
CA GLY A 252 12.77 -4.14 5.61
C GLY A 252 12.71 -3.79 7.09
N PRO A 253 13.90 -3.59 7.72
CA PRO A 253 14.06 -3.53 9.17
C PRO A 253 13.47 -2.27 9.83
N ARG A 254 13.10 -1.25 9.06
CA ARG A 254 12.41 -0.07 9.61
C ARG A 254 11.12 -0.46 10.36
N LEU A 255 10.47 -1.55 9.94
CA LEU A 255 9.26 -2.06 10.57
C LEU A 255 9.47 -2.76 11.93
N ASP A 256 10.70 -2.84 12.43
CA ASP A 256 10.99 -3.32 13.77
C ASP A 256 10.76 -2.26 14.85
N SER A 257 10.74 -0.97 14.47
CA SER A 257 10.29 0.11 15.34
C SER A 257 8.78 0.06 15.54
N THR A 258 8.30 0.37 16.72
CA THR A 258 6.86 0.29 17.08
C THR A 258 6.29 1.62 17.54
N LEU A 259 4.96 1.80 17.35
CA LEU A 259 4.17 2.94 17.85
C LEU A 259 4.23 3.10 19.37
#